data_b392c49e5d8982d7ed768acdaedf9c96
#
_entry.id   b392c49e5d8982d7ed768acdaedf9c96
#
_cell.length_a   1.000
_cell.length_b   1.000
_cell.length_c   1.000
_cell.angle_alpha   90.00
_cell.angle_beta   90.00
_cell.angle_gamma   90.00
#
_symmetry.space_group_name_H-M   'P 1'
#
loop_
_entity.id
_entity.type
_entity.pdbx_description
1 polymer ?
#
loop_
_entity_poly.entity_id
_entity_poly.type
_entity_poly.pdbx_seq_one_letter_code
_entity_poly.pdbx_strand_id
1 'polypeptide(L)'
;MSDSTIPVILSAVRTPIGRYLGGLSGFTAPQLGAITIREAVSRAGVDPAAVDDVIMGQVVQGGSGQAPARQALIHAGLPASIPALTINKVCGSGLKAVMLASQAIKAGDAEVVVAEIGRAHV
;
A
#
# COMPACT_ATOMS: atom_id res chain seq x y z
N MET A 1 9.24 5.56 24.83
CA MET A 1 9.11 4.58 23.74
C MET A 1 9.80 3.30 24.16
N SER A 2 9.13 2.19 24.06
CA SER A 2 9.74 0.90 24.39
C SER A 2 10.71 0.47 23.31
N ASP A 3 11.90 -0.05 23.71
CA ASP A 3 12.87 -0.61 22.76
C ASP A 3 12.34 -1.85 22.03
N SER A 4 11.20 -2.39 22.49
CA SER A 4 10.54 -3.54 21.85
C SER A 4 9.77 -3.17 20.57
N THR A 5 9.57 -1.88 20.29
CA THR A 5 8.80 -1.43 19.12
C THR A 5 9.73 -1.25 17.91
N ILE A 6 10.19 -2.36 17.37
CA ILE A 6 11.02 -2.39 16.17
C ILE A 6 10.15 -2.86 15.01
N PRO A 7 9.92 -2.01 14.01
CA PRO A 7 9.17 -2.42 12.83
C PRO A 7 9.90 -3.54 12.08
N VAL A 8 9.15 -4.54 11.65
CA VAL A 8 9.67 -5.65 10.85
C VAL A 8 8.82 -5.83 9.60
N ILE A 9 9.40 -6.37 8.54
CA ILE A 9 8.70 -6.68 7.31
C ILE A 9 8.23 -8.13 7.38
N LEU A 10 6.92 -8.35 7.33
CA LEU A 10 6.32 -9.69 7.40
C LEU A 10 6.18 -10.33 6.02
N SER A 11 5.99 -9.54 4.99
CA SER A 11 5.93 -10.03 3.61
C SER A 11 6.31 -8.91 2.65
N ALA A 12 6.72 -9.28 1.45
CA ALA A 12 7.00 -8.35 0.37
C ALA A 12 6.58 -9.00 -0.95
N VAL A 13 5.73 -8.32 -1.70
CA VAL A 13 5.18 -8.82 -2.95
C VAL A 13 5.21 -7.73 -4.01
N ARG A 14 5.13 -8.12 -5.27
CA ARG A 14 4.97 -7.19 -6.38
C ARG A 14 4.21 -7.83 -7.53
N THR A 15 3.61 -7.01 -8.38
CA THR A 15 3.16 -7.45 -9.70
C THR A 15 4.36 -7.60 -10.64
N PRO A 16 4.21 -8.27 -11.78
CA PRO A 16 5.19 -8.15 -12.86
C PRO A 16 5.42 -6.68 -13.23
N ILE A 17 6.63 -6.36 -13.67
CA ILE A 17 6.93 -5.03 -14.19
C ILE A 17 6.45 -4.99 -15.64
N GLY A 18 5.44 -4.15 -15.89
CA GLY A 18 4.94 -3.92 -17.23
C GLY A 18 5.76 -2.89 -18.00
N ARG A 19 5.43 -2.69 -19.25
CA ARG A 19 5.95 -1.61 -20.08
C ARG A 19 4.81 -0.75 -20.61
N TYR A 20 5.14 0.43 -21.11
CA TYR A 20 4.17 1.38 -21.65
C TYR A 20 3.24 0.71 -22.66
N LEU A 21 1.94 0.85 -22.47
CA LEU A 21 0.88 0.21 -23.26
C LEU A 21 0.99 -1.32 -23.38
N GLY A 22 1.68 -1.96 -22.43
CA GLY A 22 1.88 -3.41 -22.41
C GLY A 22 0.78 -4.17 -21.69
N GLY A 23 1.13 -5.36 -21.19
CA GLY A 23 0.18 -6.32 -20.62
C GLY A 23 -0.59 -5.85 -19.37
N LEU A 24 -0.08 -4.84 -18.66
CA LEU A 24 -0.76 -4.27 -17.49
C LEU A 24 -1.58 -3.01 -17.83
N SER A 25 -1.65 -2.61 -19.09
CA SER A 25 -2.33 -1.37 -19.51
C SER A 25 -3.83 -1.37 -19.22
N GLY A 26 -4.45 -2.55 -19.11
CA GLY A 26 -5.87 -2.69 -18.78
C GLY A 26 -6.21 -2.49 -17.30
N PHE A 27 -5.20 -2.36 -16.44
CA PHE A 27 -5.40 -2.18 -15.00
C PHE A 27 -5.23 -0.73 -14.58
N THR A 28 -6.09 -0.29 -13.66
CA THR A 28 -5.87 0.97 -12.95
C THR A 28 -4.86 0.77 -11.82
N ALA A 29 -4.24 1.85 -11.33
CA ALA A 29 -3.35 1.77 -10.18
C ALA A 29 -4.03 1.18 -8.93
N PRO A 30 -5.27 1.58 -8.56
CA PRO A 30 -5.97 0.93 -7.45
C PRO A 30 -6.22 -0.57 -7.66
N GLN A 31 -6.46 -1.02 -8.88
CA GLN A 31 -6.63 -2.45 -9.16
C GLN A 31 -5.33 -3.24 -8.96
N LEU A 32 -4.21 -2.72 -9.45
CA LEU A 32 -2.89 -3.32 -9.20
C LEU A 32 -2.56 -3.31 -7.71
N GLY A 33 -2.84 -2.20 -7.04
CA GLY A 33 -2.66 -2.07 -5.60
C GLY A 33 -3.49 -3.09 -4.82
N ALA A 34 -4.73 -3.31 -5.22
CA ALA A 34 -5.60 -4.30 -4.57
C ALA A 34 -5.02 -5.72 -4.64
N ILE A 35 -4.44 -6.08 -5.78
CA ILE A 35 -3.80 -7.39 -5.96
C ILE A 35 -2.64 -7.56 -5.00
N THR A 36 -1.76 -6.55 -4.90
CA THR A 36 -0.59 -6.60 -4.03
C THR A 36 -0.97 -6.54 -2.55
N ILE A 37 -1.93 -5.72 -2.16
CA ILE A 37 -2.43 -5.67 -0.78
C ILE A 37 -2.95 -7.03 -0.35
N ARG A 38 -3.82 -7.63 -1.15
CA ARG A 38 -4.41 -8.94 -0.84
C ARG A 38 -3.36 -10.01 -0.65
N GLU A 39 -2.40 -10.07 -1.56
CA GLU A 39 -1.34 -11.06 -1.52
C GLU A 39 -0.37 -10.82 -0.36
N ALA A 40 -0.01 -9.57 -0.08
CA ALA A 40 0.87 -9.22 1.02
C ALA A 40 0.26 -9.62 2.38
N VAL A 41 -1.01 -9.32 2.59
CA VAL A 41 -1.73 -9.68 3.82
C VAL A 41 -1.83 -11.19 3.96
N SER A 42 -2.15 -11.90 2.89
CA SER A 42 -2.22 -13.37 2.87
C SER A 42 -0.88 -14.00 3.24
N ARG A 43 0.20 -13.59 2.60
CA ARG A 43 1.55 -14.14 2.87
C ARG A 43 2.08 -13.79 4.25
N ALA A 44 1.70 -12.64 4.78
CA ALA A 44 2.06 -12.26 6.14
C ALA A 44 1.38 -13.11 7.21
N GLY A 45 0.30 -13.82 6.85
CA GLY A 45 -0.49 -14.58 7.80
C GLY A 45 -1.24 -13.70 8.80
N VAL A 46 -1.50 -12.45 8.45
CA VAL A 46 -2.19 -11.48 9.31
C VAL A 46 -3.68 -11.50 8.98
N ASP A 47 -4.51 -11.43 10.02
CA ASP A 47 -5.95 -11.20 9.85
C ASP A 47 -6.14 -9.84 9.15
N PRO A 48 -6.88 -9.78 8.03
CA PRO A 48 -7.16 -8.50 7.38
C PRO A 48 -7.74 -7.43 8.31
N ALA A 49 -8.52 -7.83 9.32
CA ALA A 49 -9.07 -6.91 10.31
C ALA A 49 -8.02 -6.34 11.28
N ALA A 50 -6.82 -6.93 11.34
CA ALA A 50 -5.73 -6.46 12.19
C ALA A 50 -4.88 -5.35 11.52
N VAL A 51 -5.11 -5.06 10.26
CA VAL A 51 -4.42 -3.98 9.55
C VAL A 51 -4.94 -2.64 10.05
N ASP A 52 -4.04 -1.79 10.51
CA ASP A 52 -4.39 -0.49 11.08
C ASP A 52 -4.41 0.63 10.06
N ASP A 53 -3.59 0.52 9.01
CA ASP A 53 -3.49 1.56 7.98
C ASP A 53 -2.96 0.98 6.66
N VAL A 54 -3.35 1.62 5.57
CA VAL A 54 -2.82 1.34 4.23
C VAL A 54 -2.24 2.63 3.66
N ILE A 55 -0.96 2.64 3.36
CA ILE A 55 -0.26 3.80 2.78
C ILE A 55 0.22 3.44 1.39
N MET A 56 -0.31 4.11 0.38
CA MET A 56 0.02 3.84 -1.01
C MET A 56 0.68 5.04 -1.67
N GLY A 57 1.84 4.81 -2.28
CA GLY A 57 2.49 5.80 -3.13
C GLY A 57 1.90 5.77 -4.54
N GLN A 58 1.49 6.92 -5.05
CA GLN A 58 1.06 7.05 -6.43
C GLN A 58 1.45 8.42 -6.98
N VAL A 59 2.23 8.42 -8.04
CA VAL A 59 2.75 9.66 -8.66
C VAL A 59 1.69 10.28 -9.57
N VAL A 60 1.16 9.51 -10.51
CA VAL A 60 0.17 9.98 -11.47
C VAL A 60 -1.22 9.67 -10.95
N GLN A 61 -1.85 10.65 -10.31
CA GLN A 61 -3.18 10.49 -9.69
C GLN A 61 -4.32 11.01 -10.55
N GLY A 62 -4.04 11.83 -11.54
CA GLY A 62 -5.05 12.35 -12.46
C GLY A 62 -5.80 11.20 -13.15
N GLY A 63 -7.14 11.26 -13.13
CA GLY A 63 -7.97 10.23 -13.74
C GLY A 63 -8.15 8.96 -12.90
N SER A 64 -7.50 8.86 -11.74
CA SER A 64 -7.61 7.68 -10.85
C SER A 64 -8.85 7.72 -9.93
N GLY A 65 -9.57 8.82 -9.93
CA GLY A 65 -10.68 9.02 -9.01
C GLY A 65 -10.21 9.49 -7.62
N GLN A 66 -11.12 9.45 -6.67
CA GLN A 66 -10.87 9.91 -5.32
C GLN A 66 -10.10 8.87 -4.50
N ALA A 67 -9.10 9.33 -3.76
CA ALA A 67 -8.38 8.52 -2.76
C ALA A 67 -7.94 7.14 -3.28
N PRO A 68 -6.95 7.06 -4.19
CA PRO A 68 -6.53 5.79 -4.79
C PRO A 68 -6.18 4.69 -3.79
N ALA A 69 -5.51 5.01 -2.69
CA ALA A 69 -5.21 4.03 -1.64
C ALA A 69 -6.48 3.45 -1.01
N ARG A 70 -7.49 4.28 -0.81
CA ARG A 70 -8.80 3.85 -0.32
C ARG A 70 -9.47 2.90 -1.30
N GLN A 71 -9.43 3.21 -2.59
CA GLN A 71 -9.96 2.33 -3.63
C GLN A 71 -9.26 0.98 -3.61
N ALA A 72 -7.93 0.98 -3.54
CA ALA A 72 -7.14 -0.26 -3.48
C ALA A 72 -7.50 -1.12 -2.28
N LEU A 73 -7.63 -0.51 -1.10
CA LEU A 73 -8.05 -1.19 0.13
C LEU A 73 -9.41 -1.87 -0.02
N ILE A 74 -10.38 -1.15 -0.53
CA ILE A 74 -11.74 -1.68 -0.72
C ILE A 74 -11.75 -2.80 -1.76
N HIS A 75 -11.08 -2.62 -2.89
CA HIS A 75 -10.97 -3.64 -3.94
C HIS A 75 -10.19 -4.88 -3.47
N ALA A 76 -9.28 -4.72 -2.53
CA ALA A 76 -8.57 -5.85 -1.92
C ALA A 76 -9.45 -6.68 -0.97
N GLY A 77 -10.60 -6.16 -0.59
CA GLY A 77 -11.52 -6.81 0.32
C GLY A 77 -11.19 -6.64 1.81
N LEU A 78 -10.34 -5.69 2.15
CA LEU A 78 -10.07 -5.34 3.55
C LEU A 78 -11.28 -4.61 4.15
N PRO A 79 -11.46 -4.67 5.49
CA PRO A 79 -12.54 -3.95 6.15
C PRO A 79 -12.56 -2.46 5.82
N ALA A 80 -13.75 -1.94 5.54
CA ALA A 80 -13.94 -0.54 5.16
C ALA A 80 -13.61 0.46 6.30
N SER A 81 -13.49 -0.03 7.53
CA SER A 81 -13.09 0.76 8.69
C SER A 81 -11.60 1.11 8.71
N ILE A 82 -10.78 0.41 7.95
CA ILE A 82 -9.33 0.68 7.90
C ILE A 82 -9.09 1.98 7.13
N PRO A 83 -8.34 2.93 7.70
CA PRO A 83 -7.98 4.15 7.00
C PRO A 83 -6.97 3.89 5.89
N ALA A 84 -6.90 4.78 4.93
CA ALA A 84 -5.94 4.71 3.83
C ALA A 84 -5.43 6.11 3.46
N LEU A 85 -4.15 6.18 3.14
CA LEU A 85 -3.46 7.41 2.78
C LEU A 85 -2.75 7.23 1.45
N THR A 86 -3.00 8.12 0.51
CA THR A 86 -2.27 8.20 -0.75
C THR A 86 -1.22 9.30 -0.66
N ILE A 87 0.02 8.98 -0.97
CA ILE A 87 1.12 9.93 -0.93
C ILE A 87 1.80 10.05 -2.30
N ASN A 88 2.43 11.19 -2.53
CA ASN A 88 3.23 11.42 -3.71
C ASN A 88 4.56 12.09 -3.32
N LYS A 89 5.63 11.39 -3.53
CA LYS A 89 7.00 11.88 -3.44
C LYS A 89 7.77 11.51 -4.72
N VAL A 90 7.11 11.67 -5.84
CA VAL A 90 7.61 11.30 -7.17
C VAL A 90 8.18 9.87 -7.14
N CYS A 91 9.38 9.62 -7.66
CA CYS A 91 9.98 8.28 -7.70
C CYS A 91 10.24 7.67 -6.32
N GLY A 92 10.25 8.45 -5.26
CA GLY A 92 10.43 8.00 -3.89
C GLY A 92 9.15 7.64 -3.15
N SER A 93 8.00 7.65 -3.81
CA SER A 93 6.69 7.49 -3.15
C SER A 93 6.54 6.15 -2.42
N GLY A 94 6.94 5.05 -3.05
CA GLY A 94 6.86 3.72 -2.44
C GLY A 94 7.77 3.59 -1.22
N LEU A 95 9.02 4.05 -1.33
CA LEU A 95 9.94 4.05 -0.19
C LEU A 95 9.43 4.94 0.94
N LYS A 96 8.87 6.11 0.59
CA LYS A 96 8.28 7.01 1.60
C LYS A 96 7.10 6.37 2.31
N ALA A 97 6.28 5.59 1.60
CA ALA A 97 5.18 4.85 2.23
C ALA A 97 5.71 3.87 3.29
N VAL A 98 6.78 3.14 2.99
CA VAL A 98 7.43 2.23 3.95
C VAL A 98 8.01 3.01 5.14
N MET A 99 8.65 4.14 4.90
CA MET A 99 9.18 5.00 5.97
C MET A 99 8.09 5.52 6.87
N LEU A 100 6.96 5.95 6.33
CA LEU A 100 5.81 6.42 7.12
C LEU A 100 5.20 5.28 7.93
N ALA A 101 5.09 4.08 7.36
CA ALA A 101 4.64 2.89 8.09
C ALA A 101 5.56 2.60 9.28
N SER A 102 6.87 2.61 9.06
CA SER A 102 7.86 2.44 10.13
C SER A 102 7.71 3.49 11.23
N GLN A 103 7.54 4.75 10.85
CA GLN A 103 7.34 5.85 11.79
C GLN A 103 6.06 5.69 12.61
N ALA A 104 4.95 5.30 11.98
CA ALA A 104 3.68 5.07 12.66
C ALA A 104 3.80 3.96 13.71
N ILE A 105 4.47 2.87 13.38
CA ILE A 105 4.71 1.75 14.31
C ILE A 105 5.60 2.20 15.48
N LYS A 106 6.69 2.91 15.18
CA LYS A 106 7.59 3.41 16.23
C LYS A 106 6.91 4.42 17.17
N ALA A 107 6.02 5.23 16.62
CA ALA A 107 5.26 6.22 17.41
C ALA A 107 4.14 5.60 18.25
N GLY A 108 3.78 4.35 17.98
CA GLY A 108 2.66 3.68 18.64
C GLY A 108 1.30 3.98 18.02
N ASP A 109 1.27 4.62 16.84
CA ASP A 109 0.03 4.96 16.14
C ASP A 109 -0.58 3.75 15.42
N ALA A 110 0.23 2.76 15.10
CA ALA A 110 -0.19 1.56 14.40
C ALA A 110 0.67 0.36 14.80
N GLU A 111 0.12 -0.84 14.69
CA GLU A 111 0.86 -2.10 14.87
C GLU A 111 1.12 -2.81 13.54
N VAL A 112 0.15 -2.77 12.62
CA VAL A 112 0.24 -3.43 11.32
C VAL A 112 -0.12 -2.44 10.22
N VAL A 113 0.80 -2.22 9.29
CA VAL A 113 0.60 -1.29 8.19
C VAL A 113 0.95 -1.98 6.87
N VAL A 114 0.09 -1.79 5.88
CA VAL A 114 0.39 -2.15 4.50
C VAL A 114 0.93 -0.91 3.80
N ALA A 115 2.16 -0.98 3.31
CA ALA A 115 2.80 0.10 2.57
C ALA A 115 3.12 -0.37 1.16
N GLU A 116 2.68 0.37 0.17
CA GLU A 116 2.89 -0.05 -1.22
C GLU A 116 3.11 1.11 -2.17
N ILE A 117 3.53 0.78 -3.40
CA ILE A 117 3.53 1.69 -4.52
C ILE A 117 2.48 1.23 -5.53
N GLY A 118 1.47 2.09 -5.79
CA GLY A 118 0.39 1.75 -6.70
C GLY A 118 0.81 1.85 -8.16
N ARG A 119 1.39 2.99 -8.54
CA ARG A 119 1.82 3.21 -9.92
C ARG A 119 2.85 4.32 -9.97
N ALA A 120 4.03 4.01 -10.47
CA ALA A 120 5.09 5.00 -10.66
C ALA A 120 4.96 5.70 -12.02
N HIS A 121 4.68 4.92 -13.08
CA HIS A 121 4.60 5.40 -14.45
C HIS A 121 3.41 4.80 -15.21
N VAL A 122 2.97 5.49 -16.20
CA VAL A 122 1.88 5.08 -17.10
C VAL A 122 2.40 4.10 -18.15
#